data_864b6e0cf2404b3479f064dfb3d26ae1
#
_entry.id   864b6e0cf2404b3479f064dfb3d26ae1
#
_cell.length_a   1.000
_cell.length_b   1.000
_cell.length_c   1.000
_cell.angle_alpha   90.00
_cell.angle_beta   90.00
_cell.angle_gamma   90.00
#
_symmetry.space_group_name_H-M   'P 1'
#
loop_
_entity.id
_entity.type
_entity.pdbx_description
1 polymer ?
#
loop_
_entity_poly.entity_id
_entity_poly.type
_entity_poly.pdbx_seq_one_letter_code
_entity_poly.pdbx_strand_id
1 'polypeptide(L)'
;MLEHKLAQYYDTPILDALLYAVSAELDELESAFNDLKYKRWIDTGEGVQLDGIGTILNRPRKIDKSIALQFFGFENQMNTVGFGQARFRSYGEGYLVSTSLDDYEYRKILWLKVFKNCSFATANDTIKSVGIIFGVDLVIMQEIGNAKFSLSVNRVLSQSEILLAKAVDMLIRAGGVGCEFISNYNGDNFFGFNHQQGAKGF
;
A
#
# COMPACT_ATOMS: atom_id res chain seq x y z
N MET A 1 1.00 -42.92 1.86
CA MET A 1 1.12 -44.00 0.86
C MET A 1 1.45 -45.37 1.47
N LEU A 2 2.29 -45.45 2.48
CA LEU A 2 2.64 -46.72 3.16
C LEU A 2 1.43 -47.43 3.82
N GLU A 3 0.39 -46.71 4.22
CA GLU A 3 -0.82 -47.25 4.83
C GLU A 3 -1.69 -48.08 3.85
N HIS A 4 -1.44 -48.01 2.57
CA HIS A 4 -2.19 -48.70 1.52
C HIS A 4 -1.38 -49.85 0.88
N LYS A 5 -0.26 -50.23 1.48
CA LYS A 5 0.56 -51.36 1.01
C LYS A 5 -0.19 -52.66 1.20
N LEU A 6 -0.27 -53.48 0.13
CA LEU A 6 -0.90 -54.77 0.21
C LEU A 6 -0.14 -55.70 1.17
N ALA A 7 -0.87 -56.50 1.95
CA ALA A 7 -0.30 -57.39 2.96
C ALA A 7 0.75 -58.37 2.42
N GLN A 8 0.61 -58.77 1.15
CA GLN A 8 1.58 -59.67 0.49
C GLN A 8 2.99 -59.07 0.30
N TYR A 9 3.11 -57.74 0.37
CA TYR A 9 4.39 -57.02 0.27
C TYR A 9 4.89 -56.56 1.63
N TYR A 10 4.34 -57.09 2.72
CA TYR A 10 4.81 -56.82 4.06
C TYR A 10 6.29 -57.23 4.20
N ASP A 11 7.10 -56.42 4.86
CA ASP A 11 8.54 -56.66 5.11
C ASP A 11 9.40 -56.76 3.83
N THR A 12 9.18 -55.85 2.88
CA THR A 12 10.01 -55.70 1.68
C THR A 12 10.78 -54.35 1.71
N PRO A 13 11.98 -54.29 2.31
CA PRO A 13 12.69 -53.01 2.54
C PRO A 13 13.04 -52.26 1.23
N ILE A 14 13.31 -52.99 0.14
CA ILE A 14 13.63 -52.38 -1.15
C ILE A 14 12.39 -51.69 -1.74
N LEU A 15 11.23 -52.33 -1.67
CA LEU A 15 9.97 -51.77 -2.15
C LEU A 15 9.54 -50.59 -1.29
N ASP A 16 9.75 -50.69 0.02
CA ASP A 16 9.45 -49.58 0.95
C ASP A 16 10.32 -48.36 0.67
N ALA A 17 11.62 -48.57 0.41
CA ALA A 17 12.53 -47.46 0.04
C ALA A 17 12.11 -46.81 -1.30
N LEU A 18 11.70 -47.59 -2.29
CA LEU A 18 11.20 -47.11 -3.58
C LEU A 18 9.91 -46.27 -3.39
N LEU A 19 8.94 -46.84 -2.65
CA LEU A 19 7.66 -46.16 -2.37
C LEU A 19 7.88 -44.88 -1.59
N TYR A 20 8.83 -44.87 -0.64
CA TYR A 20 9.17 -43.69 0.11
C TYR A 20 9.79 -42.59 -0.79
N ALA A 21 10.73 -42.96 -1.67
CA ALA A 21 11.34 -42.01 -2.61
C ALA A 21 10.27 -41.40 -3.54
N VAL A 22 9.38 -42.22 -4.10
CA VAL A 22 8.29 -41.76 -4.97
C VAL A 22 7.31 -40.87 -4.20
N SER A 23 6.97 -41.21 -2.94
CA SER A 23 6.05 -40.41 -2.14
C SER A 23 6.67 -39.05 -1.77
N ALA A 24 7.99 -39.00 -1.50
CA ALA A 24 8.67 -37.72 -1.21
C ALA A 24 8.60 -36.76 -2.39
N GLU A 25 8.82 -37.22 -3.61
CA GLU A 25 8.68 -36.41 -4.83
C GLU A 25 7.23 -35.94 -5.05
N LEU A 26 6.24 -36.81 -4.76
CA LEU A 26 4.84 -36.46 -4.85
C LEU A 26 4.44 -35.42 -3.79
N ASP A 27 4.94 -35.51 -2.57
CA ASP A 27 4.68 -34.56 -1.47
C ASP A 27 5.30 -33.20 -1.80
N GLU A 28 6.49 -33.16 -2.42
CA GLU A 28 7.10 -31.92 -2.91
C GLU A 28 6.26 -31.29 -4.02
N LEU A 29 5.77 -32.09 -4.97
CA LEU A 29 4.90 -31.62 -6.04
C LEU A 29 3.58 -31.07 -5.47
N GLU A 30 2.95 -31.76 -4.52
CA GLU A 30 1.74 -31.32 -3.85
C GLU A 30 1.98 -29.98 -3.11
N SER A 31 3.10 -29.84 -2.43
CA SER A 31 3.50 -28.58 -1.80
C SER A 31 3.61 -27.46 -2.82
N ALA A 32 4.26 -27.71 -3.96
CA ALA A 32 4.39 -26.73 -5.03
C ALA A 32 3.02 -26.31 -5.63
N PHE A 33 2.10 -27.25 -5.79
CA PHE A 33 0.73 -26.94 -6.22
C PHE A 33 -0.05 -26.13 -5.20
N ASN A 34 0.10 -26.44 -3.91
CA ASN A 34 -0.51 -25.64 -2.85
C ASN A 34 0.04 -24.22 -2.80
N ASP A 35 1.35 -24.06 -2.99
CA ASP A 35 1.97 -22.74 -3.11
C ASP A 35 1.43 -21.96 -4.32
N LEU A 36 1.30 -22.62 -5.46
CA LEU A 36 0.72 -22.03 -6.65
C LEU A 36 -0.73 -21.57 -6.44
N LYS A 37 -1.51 -22.35 -5.70
CA LYS A 37 -2.93 -22.08 -5.41
C LYS A 37 -3.11 -20.96 -4.39
N TYR A 38 -2.29 -20.91 -3.33
CA TYR A 38 -2.54 -20.06 -2.19
C TYR A 38 -1.63 -18.82 -2.11
N LYS A 39 -0.42 -18.86 -2.67
CA LYS A 39 0.53 -17.73 -2.60
C LYS A 39 0.44 -16.75 -3.76
N ARG A 40 -0.53 -16.88 -4.66
CA ARG A 40 -0.71 -15.98 -5.82
C ARG A 40 -1.83 -14.96 -5.65
N TRP A 41 -2.29 -14.74 -4.44
CA TRP A 41 -3.27 -13.72 -4.10
C TRP A 41 -2.58 -12.50 -3.51
N ILE A 42 -3.24 -11.33 -3.59
CA ILE A 42 -2.70 -10.09 -3.04
C ILE A 42 -2.39 -10.25 -1.54
N ASP A 43 -3.23 -10.98 -0.79
CA ASP A 43 -3.07 -11.13 0.66
C ASP A 43 -1.94 -12.06 1.07
N THR A 44 -1.65 -13.07 0.26
CA THR A 44 -0.71 -14.14 0.58
C THR A 44 0.55 -14.15 -0.27
N GLY A 45 0.56 -13.40 -1.39
CA GLY A 45 1.71 -13.28 -2.27
C GLY A 45 2.86 -12.51 -1.60
N GLU A 46 4.09 -12.89 -1.90
CA GLU A 46 5.30 -12.27 -1.38
C GLU A 46 6.31 -11.97 -2.50
N GLY A 47 7.08 -10.92 -2.33
CA GLY A 47 8.18 -10.56 -3.24
C GLY A 47 7.77 -10.53 -4.71
N VAL A 48 8.41 -11.36 -5.52
CA VAL A 48 8.20 -11.43 -6.99
C VAL A 48 6.77 -11.81 -7.38
N GLN A 49 6.04 -12.54 -6.53
CA GLN A 49 4.64 -12.90 -6.81
C GLN A 49 3.74 -11.67 -6.74
N LEU A 50 3.94 -10.80 -5.74
CA LEU A 50 3.28 -9.50 -5.67
C LEU A 50 3.66 -8.61 -6.86
N ASP A 51 4.90 -8.65 -7.30
CA ASP A 51 5.37 -7.90 -8.47
C ASP A 51 4.65 -8.36 -9.75
N GLY A 52 4.39 -9.67 -9.88
CA GLY A 52 3.59 -10.23 -10.96
C GLY A 52 2.15 -9.70 -10.95
N ILE A 53 1.51 -9.66 -9.78
CA ILE A 53 0.17 -9.07 -9.62
C ILE A 53 0.21 -7.57 -9.96
N GLY A 54 1.24 -6.87 -9.52
CA GLY A 54 1.44 -5.46 -9.82
C GLY A 54 1.60 -5.18 -11.31
N THR A 55 2.25 -6.07 -12.05
CA THR A 55 2.35 -5.98 -13.51
C THR A 55 0.97 -6.09 -14.17
N ILE A 56 0.13 -7.04 -13.72
CA ILE A 56 -1.24 -7.20 -14.22
C ILE A 56 -2.08 -5.94 -13.93
N LEU A 57 -1.94 -5.35 -12.75
CA LEU A 57 -2.66 -4.15 -12.33
C LEU A 57 -2.04 -2.85 -12.86
N ASN A 58 -0.94 -2.93 -13.61
CA ASN A 58 -0.15 -1.80 -14.07
C ASN A 58 0.27 -0.87 -12.91
N ARG A 59 0.83 -1.47 -11.87
CA ARG A 59 1.34 -0.80 -10.67
C ARG A 59 2.68 -1.39 -10.23
N PRO A 60 3.79 -0.80 -10.66
CA PRO A 60 5.11 -1.27 -10.25
C PRO A 60 5.36 -0.98 -8.77
N ARG A 61 6.18 -1.81 -8.14
CA ARG A 61 6.64 -1.65 -6.75
C ARG A 61 7.49 -0.38 -6.58
N LYS A 62 8.27 -0.04 -7.61
CA LYS A 62 9.10 1.16 -7.61
C LYS A 62 8.26 2.38 -7.96
N ILE A 63 8.25 3.36 -7.05
CA ILE A 63 7.54 4.61 -7.23
C ILE A 63 8.56 5.73 -7.41
N ASP A 64 8.47 6.42 -8.54
CA ASP A 64 9.36 7.52 -8.84
C ASP A 64 8.97 8.78 -8.06
N LYS A 65 9.97 9.48 -7.54
CA LYS A 65 9.82 10.78 -6.87
C LYS A 65 8.87 10.76 -5.67
N SER A 66 8.83 9.65 -4.93
CA SER A 66 7.89 9.45 -3.82
C SER A 66 8.40 9.92 -2.46
N ILE A 67 9.72 10.08 -2.30
CA ILE A 67 10.34 10.51 -1.05
C ILE A 67 10.97 11.88 -1.24
N ALA A 68 10.62 12.82 -0.34
CA ALA A 68 11.32 14.10 -0.23
C ALA A 68 12.55 13.92 0.66
N LEU A 69 13.73 14.10 0.09
CA LEU A 69 14.97 14.16 0.86
C LEU A 69 15.08 15.54 1.53
N GLN A 70 15.50 15.52 2.80
CA GLN A 70 15.86 16.73 3.52
C GLN A 70 17.38 16.90 3.47
N PHE A 71 17.81 18.11 3.08
CA PHE A 71 19.22 18.49 3.04
C PHE A 71 19.47 19.60 4.05
N PHE A 72 20.76 19.84 4.37
CA PHE A 72 21.12 21.00 5.14
C PHE A 72 20.80 22.29 4.35
N GLY A 73 20.19 23.25 5.02
CA GLY A 73 19.90 24.57 4.44
C GLY A 73 19.63 25.62 5.50
N PHE A 74 19.60 26.87 5.06
CA PHE A 74 19.28 27.99 5.91
C PHE A 74 17.77 28.10 6.12
N GLU A 75 17.39 28.82 7.17
CA GLU A 75 16.00 29.06 7.56
C GLU A 75 15.14 29.55 6.38
N ASN A 76 13.91 29.02 6.30
CA ASN A 76 12.93 29.32 5.24
C ASN A 76 13.20 28.72 3.84
N GLN A 77 14.09 27.76 3.69
CA GLN A 77 14.23 27.00 2.45
C GLN A 77 13.39 25.72 2.48
N MET A 78 12.73 25.41 1.35
CA MET A 78 11.92 24.18 1.23
C MET A 78 12.80 22.92 1.32
N ASN A 79 12.32 21.90 2.06
CA ASN A 79 12.99 20.62 2.23
C ASN A 79 14.40 20.70 2.84
N THR A 80 14.62 21.66 3.70
CA THR A 80 15.89 21.84 4.42
C THR A 80 15.69 21.74 5.93
N VAL A 81 16.72 21.28 6.61
CA VAL A 81 16.81 21.18 8.07
C VAL A 81 18.10 21.84 8.55
N GLY A 82 18.14 22.17 9.83
CA GLY A 82 19.24 22.91 10.45
C GLY A 82 20.56 22.13 10.51
N PHE A 83 21.56 22.79 11.04
CA PHE A 83 22.92 22.28 11.17
C PHE A 83 22.96 20.97 11.98
N GLY A 84 23.67 19.96 11.47
CA GLY A 84 23.84 18.66 12.14
C GLY A 84 22.68 17.66 11.99
N GLN A 85 21.57 18.04 11.32
CA GLN A 85 20.40 17.16 11.15
C GLN A 85 20.33 16.50 9.78
N ALA A 86 20.99 17.05 8.77
CA ALA A 86 21.06 16.46 7.43
C ALA A 86 22.38 16.77 6.72
N ARG A 87 22.68 15.99 5.69
CA ARG A 87 23.87 16.18 4.84
C ARG A 87 23.68 17.32 3.87
N PHE A 88 24.78 17.81 3.34
CA PHE A 88 24.77 18.75 2.22
C PHE A 88 24.26 18.07 0.95
N ARG A 89 23.54 18.84 0.14
CA ARG A 89 23.06 18.42 -1.17
C ARG A 89 24.24 18.38 -2.16
N SER A 90 24.35 17.28 -2.90
CA SER A 90 25.31 17.18 -3.99
C SER A 90 24.83 17.95 -5.22
N TYR A 91 25.78 18.40 -6.05
CA TYR A 91 25.45 19.10 -7.29
C TYR A 91 24.61 18.24 -8.22
N GLY A 92 23.47 18.74 -8.68
CA GLY A 92 22.56 18.01 -9.56
C GLY A 92 21.61 17.02 -8.85
N GLU A 93 21.73 16.82 -7.53
CA GLU A 93 20.87 15.92 -6.78
C GLU A 93 19.46 16.52 -6.61
N GLY A 94 18.41 15.74 -6.96
CA GLY A 94 17.03 16.16 -6.78
C GLY A 94 16.58 16.02 -5.33
N TYR A 95 15.57 16.78 -4.93
CA TYR A 95 14.90 16.65 -3.61
C TYR A 95 14.00 15.41 -3.55
N LEU A 96 13.60 14.87 -4.69
CA LEU A 96 12.69 13.73 -4.79
C LEU A 96 13.44 12.49 -5.28
N VAL A 97 13.31 11.40 -4.52
CA VAL A 97 13.95 10.12 -4.84
C VAL A 97 12.89 9.05 -5.04
N SER A 98 13.18 8.13 -5.94
CA SER A 98 12.38 6.92 -6.14
C SER A 98 12.59 5.95 -4.98
N THR A 99 11.52 5.32 -4.52
CA THR A 99 11.60 4.26 -3.52
C THR A 99 10.97 2.97 -4.03
N SER A 100 11.46 1.85 -3.51
CA SER A 100 10.83 0.55 -3.66
C SER A 100 10.08 0.22 -2.39
N LEU A 101 8.80 -0.06 -2.51
CA LEU A 101 7.93 -0.38 -1.38
C LEU A 101 8.25 -1.76 -0.81
N ASP A 102 8.03 -1.93 0.49
CA ASP A 102 7.99 -3.25 1.10
C ASP A 102 6.70 -4.00 0.71
N ASP A 103 6.62 -5.30 1.04
CA ASP A 103 5.48 -6.13 0.67
C ASP A 103 4.18 -5.66 1.34
N TYR A 104 4.26 -5.14 2.56
CA TYR A 104 3.11 -4.67 3.31
C TYR A 104 2.51 -3.39 2.70
N GLU A 105 3.35 -2.40 2.41
CA GLU A 105 2.93 -1.15 1.78
C GLU A 105 2.45 -1.40 0.34
N TYR A 106 3.18 -2.25 -0.39
CA TYR A 106 2.83 -2.58 -1.77
C TYR A 106 1.49 -3.30 -1.87
N ARG A 107 1.18 -4.21 -0.94
CA ARG A 107 -0.12 -4.89 -0.85
C ARG A 107 -1.27 -3.90 -0.68
N LYS A 108 -1.12 -2.89 0.18
CA LYS A 108 -2.11 -1.81 0.32
C LYS A 108 -2.36 -1.07 -0.98
N ILE A 109 -1.29 -0.75 -1.71
CA ILE A 109 -1.39 -0.06 -3.01
C ILE A 109 -2.08 -0.91 -4.06
N LEU A 110 -1.81 -2.21 -4.11
CA LEU A 110 -2.48 -3.13 -5.01
C LEU A 110 -3.98 -3.23 -4.72
N TRP A 111 -4.37 -3.35 -3.44
CA TRP A 111 -5.77 -3.31 -3.04
C TRP A 111 -6.46 -2.00 -3.38
N LEU A 112 -5.79 -0.88 -3.17
CA LEU A 112 -6.32 0.43 -3.58
C LEU A 112 -6.51 0.53 -5.10
N LYS A 113 -5.59 -0.05 -5.87
CA LYS A 113 -5.74 -0.12 -7.33
C LYS A 113 -6.92 -0.98 -7.76
N VAL A 114 -7.13 -2.13 -7.13
CA VAL A 114 -8.32 -2.96 -7.34
C VAL A 114 -9.58 -2.18 -7.00
N PHE A 115 -9.62 -1.53 -5.83
CA PHE A 115 -10.75 -0.70 -5.43
C PHE A 115 -11.01 0.44 -6.42
N LYS A 116 -9.96 1.13 -6.87
CA LYS A 116 -10.06 2.19 -7.88
C LYS A 116 -10.65 1.67 -9.20
N ASN A 117 -10.27 0.48 -9.63
CA ASN A 117 -10.76 -0.11 -10.88
C ASN A 117 -12.24 -0.58 -10.77
N CYS A 118 -12.69 -0.94 -9.57
CA CYS A 118 -14.06 -1.43 -9.32
C CYS A 118 -15.01 -0.35 -8.79
N SER A 119 -14.53 0.86 -8.47
CA SER A 119 -15.34 1.93 -7.90
C SER A 119 -16.13 2.70 -8.96
N PHE A 120 -17.23 3.28 -8.54
CA PHE A 120 -18.03 4.20 -9.36
C PHE A 120 -17.57 5.67 -9.23
N ALA A 121 -16.43 5.91 -8.59
CA ALA A 121 -15.85 7.24 -8.34
C ALA A 121 -16.84 8.22 -7.65
N THR A 122 -17.63 7.71 -6.72
CA THR A 122 -18.51 8.53 -5.88
C THR A 122 -17.72 9.27 -4.80
N ALA A 123 -18.30 10.32 -4.20
CA ALA A 123 -17.69 11.02 -3.06
C ALA A 123 -17.39 10.06 -1.89
N ASN A 124 -18.26 9.09 -1.65
CA ASN A 124 -18.06 8.05 -0.65
C ASN A 124 -16.85 7.15 -0.98
N ASP A 125 -16.65 6.80 -2.25
CA ASP A 125 -15.49 6.00 -2.67
C ASP A 125 -14.19 6.79 -2.48
N THR A 126 -14.23 8.09 -2.76
CA THR A 126 -13.10 9.01 -2.50
C THR A 126 -12.75 9.03 -1.01
N ILE A 127 -13.73 9.24 -0.14
CA ILE A 127 -13.54 9.27 1.31
C ILE A 127 -12.99 7.93 1.81
N LYS A 128 -13.55 6.81 1.39
CA LYS A 128 -13.07 5.46 1.74
C LYS A 128 -11.64 5.22 1.28
N SER A 129 -11.29 5.65 0.06
CA SER A 129 -9.92 5.49 -0.45
C SER A 129 -8.90 6.23 0.41
N VAL A 130 -9.23 7.45 0.82
CA VAL A 130 -8.38 8.27 1.72
C VAL A 130 -8.25 7.62 3.09
N GLY A 131 -9.34 7.11 3.65
CA GLY A 131 -9.32 6.35 4.92
C GLY A 131 -8.35 5.16 4.86
N ILE A 132 -8.41 4.38 3.78
CA ILE A 132 -7.52 3.22 3.58
C ILE A 132 -6.05 3.65 3.39
N ILE A 133 -5.81 4.69 2.58
CA ILE A 133 -4.45 5.20 2.28
C ILE A 133 -3.74 5.64 3.56
N PHE A 134 -4.42 6.49 4.33
CA PHE A 134 -3.81 7.13 5.48
C PHE A 134 -4.13 6.45 6.82
N GLY A 135 -4.96 5.41 6.83
CA GLY A 135 -5.39 4.72 8.05
C GLY A 135 -6.14 5.66 9.00
N VAL A 136 -7.07 6.46 8.46
CA VAL A 136 -7.87 7.44 9.22
C VAL A 136 -9.34 7.12 9.13
N ASP A 137 -10.06 7.36 10.23
CA ASP A 137 -11.49 7.08 10.32
C ASP A 137 -12.35 8.26 9.89
N LEU A 138 -11.83 9.48 10.05
CA LEU A 138 -12.55 10.72 9.71
C LEU A 138 -11.87 11.42 8.55
N VAL A 139 -12.59 11.54 7.46
CA VAL A 139 -12.20 12.29 6.26
C VAL A 139 -13.31 13.26 5.92
N ILE A 140 -12.99 14.53 5.83
CA ILE A 140 -13.91 15.59 5.42
C ILE A 140 -13.57 15.98 4.00
N MET A 141 -14.57 15.92 3.11
CA MET A 141 -14.47 16.37 1.74
C MET A 141 -15.25 17.68 1.59
N GLN A 142 -14.59 18.70 1.07
CA GLN A 142 -15.20 20.02 0.83
C GLN A 142 -15.03 20.40 -0.63
N GLU A 143 -16.12 20.78 -1.28
CA GLU A 143 -16.11 21.29 -2.64
C GLU A 143 -15.58 22.74 -2.64
N ILE A 144 -14.65 23.01 -3.57
CA ILE A 144 -14.03 24.35 -3.73
C ILE A 144 -14.61 25.08 -4.95
N GLY A 145 -15.33 24.38 -5.79
CA GLY A 145 -15.81 24.87 -7.10
C GLY A 145 -14.85 24.53 -8.24
N ASN A 146 -15.22 24.88 -9.46
CA ASN A 146 -14.43 24.58 -10.67
C ASN A 146 -14.05 23.10 -10.83
N ALA A 147 -14.95 22.19 -10.49
CA ALA A 147 -14.73 20.75 -10.48
C ALA A 147 -13.52 20.33 -9.63
N LYS A 148 -13.30 20.98 -8.48
CA LYS A 148 -12.25 20.67 -7.53
C LYS A 148 -12.80 20.48 -6.13
N PHE A 149 -12.14 19.63 -5.36
CA PHE A 149 -12.42 19.45 -3.94
C PHE A 149 -11.13 19.47 -3.10
N SER A 150 -11.26 19.76 -1.83
CA SER A 150 -10.22 19.54 -0.82
C SER A 150 -10.60 18.40 0.08
N LEU A 151 -9.58 17.79 0.66
CA LEU A 151 -9.71 16.73 1.66
C LEU A 151 -9.03 17.16 2.94
N SER A 152 -9.68 16.89 4.06
CA SER A 152 -9.11 17.09 5.40
C SER A 152 -9.21 15.80 6.17
N VAL A 153 -8.13 15.40 6.83
CA VAL A 153 -8.02 14.17 7.61
C VAL A 153 -7.74 14.51 9.08
N ASN A 154 -8.23 13.68 10.00
CA ASN A 154 -8.09 13.89 11.45
C ASN A 154 -6.71 13.49 12.01
N ARG A 155 -5.71 13.35 11.15
CA ARG A 155 -4.33 13.00 11.52
C ARG A 155 -3.35 13.94 10.85
N VAL A 156 -2.26 14.27 11.53
CA VAL A 156 -1.15 14.99 10.91
C VAL A 156 -0.47 14.05 9.92
N LEU A 157 -0.48 14.42 8.65
CA LEU A 157 0.18 13.70 7.57
C LEU A 157 1.61 14.22 7.41
N SER A 158 2.54 13.28 7.26
CA SER A 158 3.91 13.62 6.89
C SER A 158 4.00 14.06 5.42
N GLN A 159 5.00 14.85 5.10
CA GLN A 159 5.25 15.29 3.72
C GLN A 159 5.48 14.08 2.77
N SER A 160 6.14 13.03 3.27
CA SER A 160 6.38 11.80 2.51
C SER A 160 5.08 11.05 2.20
N GLU A 161 4.14 10.95 3.14
CA GLU A 161 2.83 10.32 2.91
C GLU A 161 2.02 11.07 1.84
N ILE A 162 2.00 12.39 1.88
CA ILE A 162 1.31 13.22 0.88
C ILE A 162 1.94 13.05 -0.50
N LEU A 163 3.28 13.05 -0.58
CA LEU A 163 3.99 12.84 -1.84
C LEU A 163 3.77 11.43 -2.40
N LEU A 164 3.79 10.42 -1.55
CA LEU A 164 3.51 9.04 -1.94
C LEU A 164 2.09 8.91 -2.50
N ALA A 165 1.10 9.45 -1.81
CA ALA A 165 -0.30 9.41 -2.25
C ALA A 165 -0.50 10.12 -3.60
N LYS A 166 0.19 11.23 -3.84
CA LYS A 166 0.17 11.95 -5.12
C LYS A 166 0.91 11.19 -6.22
N ALA A 167 2.10 10.64 -5.92
CA ALA A 167 2.92 9.91 -6.89
C ALA A 167 2.24 8.64 -7.40
N VAL A 168 1.51 7.95 -6.53
CA VAL A 168 0.78 6.72 -6.89
C VAL A 168 -0.60 7.02 -7.49
N ASP A 169 -1.07 8.27 -7.45
CA ASP A 169 -2.43 8.66 -7.88
C ASP A 169 -3.51 7.74 -7.28
N MET A 170 -3.43 7.57 -5.96
CA MET A 170 -4.28 6.63 -5.22
C MET A 170 -5.72 7.09 -5.08
N LEU A 171 -5.97 8.39 -5.18
CA LEU A 171 -7.30 8.94 -4.95
C LEU A 171 -8.28 8.46 -6.01
N ILE A 172 -9.42 7.96 -5.55
CA ILE A 172 -10.55 7.62 -6.41
C ILE A 172 -11.36 8.88 -6.63
N ARG A 173 -11.50 9.28 -7.90
CA ARG A 173 -12.24 10.48 -8.30
C ARG A 173 -12.78 10.33 -9.69
N ALA A 174 -13.85 11.05 -10.00
CA ALA A 174 -14.40 11.11 -11.34
C ALA A 174 -13.41 11.77 -12.31
N GLY A 175 -13.47 11.39 -13.58
CA GLY A 175 -12.66 12.02 -14.62
C GLY A 175 -12.93 13.53 -14.69
N GLY A 176 -11.88 14.33 -14.77
CA GLY A 176 -11.98 15.79 -14.80
C GLY A 176 -12.13 16.49 -13.44
N VAL A 177 -12.33 15.74 -12.36
CA VAL A 177 -12.42 16.32 -11.01
C VAL A 177 -11.03 16.36 -10.36
N GLY A 178 -10.59 17.57 -9.94
CA GLY A 178 -9.31 17.81 -9.29
C GLY A 178 -9.38 17.71 -7.77
N CYS A 179 -8.33 17.16 -7.13
CA CYS A 179 -8.10 17.34 -5.70
C CYS A 179 -7.03 18.42 -5.53
N GLU A 180 -7.37 19.54 -4.90
CA GLU A 180 -6.47 20.69 -4.82
C GLU A 180 -5.42 20.46 -3.74
N PHE A 181 -5.82 20.05 -2.57
CA PHE A 181 -4.89 19.70 -1.50
C PHE A 181 -5.49 18.72 -0.49
N ILE A 182 -4.60 18.07 0.27
CA ILE A 182 -4.96 17.26 1.41
C ILE A 182 -4.38 17.96 2.64
N SER A 183 -5.25 18.40 3.55
CA SER A 183 -4.86 19.10 4.77
C SER A 183 -5.08 18.24 6.00
N ASN A 184 -4.38 18.57 7.06
CA ASN A 184 -4.61 18.01 8.37
C ASN A 184 -5.81 18.70 9.03
N TYR A 185 -6.75 17.92 9.52
CA TYR A 185 -7.86 18.40 10.31
C TYR A 185 -7.54 18.19 11.79
N ASN A 186 -7.49 19.27 12.54
CA ASN A 186 -7.39 19.21 13.99
C ASN A 186 -8.76 19.60 14.57
N GLY A 187 -9.46 18.61 15.14
CA GLY A 187 -10.80 18.80 15.71
C GLY A 187 -10.88 19.87 16.79
N ASP A 188 -9.74 20.23 17.37
CA ASP A 188 -9.66 21.28 18.39
C ASP A 188 -9.91 22.70 17.85
N ASN A 189 -9.81 22.89 16.56
CA ASN A 189 -9.95 24.17 15.88
C ASN A 189 -11.33 24.38 15.24
N PHE A 190 -12.22 23.41 15.33
CA PHE A 190 -13.54 23.49 14.71
C PHE A 190 -14.63 23.36 15.76
N PHE A 191 -15.61 24.23 15.63
CA PHE A 191 -16.84 24.15 16.42
C PHE A 191 -17.75 23.05 15.85
N GLY A 192 -18.31 22.23 16.71
CA GLY A 192 -19.33 21.23 16.35
C GLY A 192 -20.39 21.10 17.43
N PHE A 193 -21.58 20.65 17.02
CA PHE A 193 -22.63 20.33 17.98
C PHE A 193 -22.29 19.07 18.78
N ASN A 194 -22.86 18.98 19.98
CA ASN A 194 -22.65 17.87 20.91
C ASN A 194 -22.74 16.51 20.18
N HIS A 195 -21.71 15.67 20.32
CA HIS A 195 -21.54 14.38 19.67
C HIS A 195 -21.02 14.37 18.23
N GLN A 196 -20.62 15.49 17.67
CA GLN A 196 -19.95 15.48 16.36
C GLN A 196 -18.49 15.03 16.53
N GLN A 197 -18.15 13.91 15.91
CA GLN A 197 -16.80 13.35 16.00
C GLN A 197 -15.76 14.32 15.41
N GLY A 198 -14.72 14.65 16.18
CA GLY A 198 -13.62 15.48 15.72
C GLY A 198 -13.83 17.00 15.82
N ALA A 199 -14.83 17.47 16.60
CA ALA A 199 -15.00 18.90 16.87
C ALA A 199 -15.17 19.16 18.38
N LYS A 200 -14.76 20.34 18.84
CA LYS A 200 -15.05 20.82 20.21
C LYS A 200 -16.46 21.43 20.26
N GLY A 201 -17.22 20.99 21.23
CA GLY A 201 -18.45 21.67 21.64
C GLY A 201 -18.17 22.88 22.55
N PHE A 202 -19.23 23.57 22.95
CA PHE A 202 -19.15 24.55 24.02
C PHE A 202 -18.67 23.96 25.33
#